data_dbbd6e6aa955ec7ac63eacba70d35ad8
#
_entry.id   dbbd6e6aa955ec7ac63eacba70d35ad8
#
_cell.length_a   1.000
_cell.length_b   1.000
_cell.length_c   1.000
_cell.angle_alpha   90.00
_cell.angle_beta   90.00
_cell.angle_gamma   90.00
#
_symmetry.space_group_name_H-M   'P 1'
#
loop_
_entity.id
_entity.type
_entity.pdbx_description
1 polymer ?
#
loop_
_entity_poly.entity_id
_entity_poly.type
_entity_poly.pdbx_seq_one_letter_code
_entity_poly.pdbx_strand_id
1 'polypeptide(L)'
;MSTPPLIETIGLIKHFGGMQAIRGVDFSLAEGEIRCLIGPNGAGKSTFFKLLTGQIKPTSGSVRFRGTDLTMLQAHEIARLGIGIKTQQPSVFNGLSVQENLWIAAARHKKGKAIGQSVEAQVERFSLGGFVNSLAGQLAHGQRQWLELGVVLCGDPELILLDEPAAGMTEEERVRTAALILEINQQHPIIVVEHDMSFIRSIAQRITVFNQGMILTEGGSGGSI
;
A
#
# COMPACT_ATOMS: atom_id res chain seq x y z
N MET A 1 -10.03 11.94 24.68
CA MET A 1 -10.65 10.81 23.99
C MET A 1 -9.69 10.45 22.85
N SER A 2 -9.21 9.21 22.79
CA SER A 2 -8.33 8.77 21.67
C SER A 2 -9.14 8.75 20.38
N THR A 3 -8.61 9.36 19.34
CA THR A 3 -9.20 9.28 17.99
C THR A 3 -9.30 7.82 17.59
N PRO A 4 -10.45 7.36 17.07
CA PRO A 4 -10.58 5.97 16.62
C PRO A 4 -9.56 5.66 15.51
N PRO A 5 -9.04 4.43 15.44
CA PRO A 5 -8.07 4.06 14.40
C PRO A 5 -8.72 4.13 13.02
N LEU A 6 -7.90 4.46 12.02
CA LEU A 6 -8.33 4.47 10.61
C LEU A 6 -8.65 3.05 10.13
N ILE A 7 -7.74 2.11 10.39
CA ILE A 7 -7.95 0.69 10.13
C ILE A 7 -7.53 -0.12 11.36
N GLU A 8 -8.31 -1.15 11.70
CA GLU A 8 -8.01 -2.04 12.80
C GLU A 8 -8.33 -3.49 12.47
N THR A 9 -7.63 -4.40 13.12
CA THR A 9 -7.98 -5.82 13.13
C THR A 9 -8.15 -6.28 14.58
N ILE A 10 -9.14 -7.16 14.81
CA ILE A 10 -9.47 -7.67 16.13
C ILE A 10 -9.46 -9.20 16.08
N GLY A 11 -8.53 -9.81 16.80
CA GLY A 11 -8.39 -11.26 16.91
C GLY A 11 -8.27 -11.97 15.55
N LEU A 12 -7.61 -11.33 14.57
CA LEU A 12 -7.60 -11.81 13.18
C LEU A 12 -6.87 -13.13 13.04
N ILE A 13 -7.54 -14.16 12.49
CA ILE A 13 -7.00 -15.51 12.29
C ILE A 13 -7.17 -15.94 10.84
N LYS A 14 -6.14 -16.60 10.30
CA LYS A 14 -6.21 -17.25 8.98
C LYS A 14 -5.55 -18.61 8.99
N HIS A 15 -6.33 -19.62 8.62
CA HIS A 15 -5.86 -20.97 8.35
C HIS A 15 -5.84 -21.27 6.83
N PHE A 16 -4.85 -22.03 6.39
CA PHE A 16 -4.79 -22.68 5.09
C PHE A 16 -4.59 -24.18 5.33
N GLY A 17 -5.67 -24.95 5.20
CA GLY A 17 -5.65 -26.35 5.63
C GLY A 17 -5.28 -26.47 7.11
N GLY A 18 -4.26 -27.25 7.42
CA GLY A 18 -3.75 -27.42 8.79
C GLY A 18 -2.78 -26.32 9.27
N MET A 19 -2.37 -25.38 8.39
CA MET A 19 -1.40 -24.35 8.74
C MET A 19 -2.09 -23.06 9.17
N GLN A 20 -1.74 -22.56 10.36
CA GLN A 20 -2.21 -21.27 10.85
C GLN A 20 -1.24 -20.15 10.42
N ALA A 21 -1.62 -19.42 9.38
CA ALA A 21 -0.80 -18.36 8.79
C ALA A 21 -0.90 -17.03 9.55
N ILE A 22 -2.05 -16.74 10.18
CA ILE A 22 -2.28 -15.59 11.07
C ILE A 22 -2.96 -16.11 12.35
N ARG A 23 -2.46 -15.66 13.52
CA ARG A 23 -2.74 -16.26 14.84
C ARG A 23 -3.27 -15.25 15.86
N GLY A 24 -4.44 -14.66 15.59
CA GLY A 24 -5.07 -13.73 16.52
C GLY A 24 -4.37 -12.35 16.52
N VAL A 25 -4.21 -11.76 15.35
CA VAL A 25 -3.54 -10.46 15.20
C VAL A 25 -4.51 -9.34 15.53
N ASP A 26 -4.15 -8.54 16.54
CA ASP A 26 -4.69 -7.23 16.84
C ASP A 26 -3.74 -6.17 16.30
N PHE A 27 -4.24 -5.28 15.44
CA PHE A 27 -3.45 -4.23 14.79
C PHE A 27 -4.30 -2.98 14.66
N SER A 28 -3.67 -1.82 14.75
CA SER A 28 -4.33 -0.54 14.50
C SER A 28 -3.39 0.44 13.81
N LEU A 29 -3.94 1.23 12.88
CA LEU A 29 -3.26 2.35 12.22
C LEU A 29 -4.02 3.63 12.50
N ALA A 30 -3.30 4.69 12.87
CA ALA A 30 -3.88 6.02 13.04
C ALA A 30 -3.91 6.80 11.72
N GLU A 31 -4.71 7.88 11.67
CA GLU A 31 -4.65 8.86 10.59
C GLU A 31 -3.24 9.47 10.47
N GLY A 32 -2.79 9.69 9.24
CA GLY A 32 -1.50 10.31 8.94
C GLY A 32 -0.26 9.45 9.22
N GLU A 33 -0.43 8.22 9.67
CA GLU A 33 0.67 7.33 10.05
C GLU A 33 1.28 6.59 8.85
N ILE A 34 2.64 6.46 8.82
CA ILE A 34 3.35 5.44 8.04
C ILE A 34 3.70 4.28 8.95
N ARG A 35 3.10 3.12 8.68
CA ARG A 35 3.38 1.87 9.37
C ARG A 35 4.15 0.92 8.46
N CYS A 36 5.36 0.52 8.86
CA CYS A 36 6.10 -0.52 8.17
C CYS A 36 5.90 -1.89 8.84
N LEU A 37 5.53 -2.89 8.05
CA LEU A 37 5.39 -4.28 8.48
C LEU A 37 6.65 -5.04 8.07
N ILE A 38 7.40 -5.54 9.04
CA ILE A 38 8.65 -6.29 8.83
C ILE A 38 8.56 -7.70 9.41
N GLY A 39 9.51 -8.54 9.05
CA GLY A 39 9.63 -9.90 9.57
C GLY A 39 10.18 -10.86 8.52
N PRO A 40 10.60 -12.06 8.89
CA PRO A 40 11.18 -13.05 7.98
C PRO A 40 10.16 -13.50 6.92
N ASN A 41 10.67 -14.18 5.88
CA ASN A 41 9.81 -14.83 4.89
C ASN A 41 8.94 -15.88 5.59
N GLY A 42 7.66 -15.94 5.22
CA GLY A 42 6.69 -16.82 5.89
C GLY A 42 6.15 -16.33 7.23
N ALA A 43 6.55 -15.13 7.71
CA ALA A 43 6.04 -14.57 8.97
C ALA A 43 4.55 -14.21 8.97
N GLY A 44 3.88 -14.21 7.80
CA GLY A 44 2.45 -13.89 7.67
C GLY A 44 2.16 -12.52 7.08
N LYS A 45 3.16 -11.67 6.79
CA LYS A 45 2.97 -10.29 6.29
C LYS A 45 2.09 -10.22 5.03
N SER A 46 2.43 -10.97 3.98
CA SER A 46 1.64 -10.99 2.73
C SER A 46 0.24 -11.57 2.93
N THR A 47 0.07 -12.53 3.87
CA THR A 47 -1.24 -13.04 4.25
C THR A 47 -2.06 -11.96 4.96
N PHE A 48 -1.45 -11.24 5.90
CA PHE A 48 -2.07 -10.13 6.59
C PHE A 48 -2.48 -9.02 5.62
N PHE A 49 -1.58 -8.63 4.70
CA PHE A 49 -1.86 -7.67 3.64
C PHE A 49 -3.09 -8.09 2.78
N LYS A 50 -3.14 -9.37 2.38
CA LYS A 50 -4.27 -9.90 1.60
C LYS A 50 -5.59 -9.93 2.39
N LEU A 51 -5.54 -10.07 3.71
CA LEU A 51 -6.71 -9.98 4.59
C LEU A 51 -7.22 -8.54 4.66
N LEU A 52 -6.33 -7.54 4.84
CA LEU A 52 -6.70 -6.13 4.86
C LEU A 52 -7.35 -5.67 3.55
N THR A 53 -6.91 -6.25 2.42
CA THR A 53 -7.36 -5.89 1.07
C THR A 53 -8.54 -6.73 0.57
N GLY A 54 -9.03 -7.67 1.38
CA GLY A 54 -10.15 -8.57 1.01
C GLY A 54 -9.86 -9.56 -0.10
N GLN A 55 -8.57 -9.70 -0.51
CA GLN A 55 -8.15 -10.71 -1.47
C GLN A 55 -8.35 -12.13 -0.95
N ILE A 56 -8.27 -12.29 0.36
CA ILE A 56 -8.64 -13.52 1.07
C ILE A 56 -9.50 -13.17 2.28
N LYS A 57 -10.38 -14.10 2.68
CA LYS A 57 -11.21 -13.92 3.88
C LYS A 57 -10.53 -14.49 5.10
N PRO A 58 -10.67 -13.88 6.29
CA PRO A 58 -10.21 -14.47 7.53
C PRO A 58 -10.97 -15.76 7.87
N THR A 59 -10.38 -16.59 8.70
CA THR A 59 -11.06 -17.74 9.29
C THR A 59 -11.91 -17.29 10.50
N SER A 60 -11.40 -16.32 11.26
CA SER A 60 -12.13 -15.64 12.34
C SER A 60 -11.49 -14.29 12.65
N GLY A 61 -12.11 -13.52 13.53
CA GLY A 61 -11.73 -12.14 13.80
C GLY A 61 -12.33 -11.18 12.79
N SER A 62 -11.98 -9.90 12.88
CA SER A 62 -12.54 -8.86 12.01
C SER A 62 -11.49 -7.87 11.54
N VAL A 63 -11.78 -7.22 10.39
CA VAL A 63 -11.05 -6.07 9.85
C VAL A 63 -12.04 -4.92 9.74
N ARG A 64 -11.68 -3.75 10.27
CA ARG A 64 -12.53 -2.55 10.21
C ARG A 64 -11.77 -1.37 9.65
N PHE A 65 -12.41 -0.60 8.79
CA PHE A 65 -11.90 0.65 8.23
C PHE A 65 -12.89 1.77 8.54
N ARG A 66 -12.46 2.80 9.24
CA ARG A 66 -13.34 3.88 9.75
C ARG A 66 -14.60 3.34 10.46
N GLY A 67 -14.44 2.27 11.23
CA GLY A 67 -15.53 1.59 11.91
C GLY A 67 -16.41 0.68 11.03
N THR A 68 -16.27 0.74 9.69
CA THR A 68 -16.98 -0.15 8.77
C THR A 68 -16.31 -1.52 8.75
N ASP A 69 -17.07 -2.58 8.93
CA ASP A 69 -16.56 -3.96 8.89
C ASP A 69 -16.29 -4.38 7.45
N LEU A 70 -15.02 -4.68 7.14
CA LEU A 70 -14.55 -5.15 5.83
C LEU A 70 -14.53 -6.67 5.70
N THR A 71 -14.75 -7.40 6.79
CA THR A 71 -14.42 -8.84 6.92
C THR A 71 -15.02 -9.69 5.80
N MET A 72 -16.24 -9.39 5.37
CA MET A 72 -16.95 -10.12 4.33
C MET A 72 -16.97 -9.43 2.97
N LEU A 73 -16.46 -8.19 2.86
CA LEU A 73 -16.46 -7.43 1.61
C LEU A 73 -15.45 -7.99 0.61
N GLN A 74 -15.78 -7.94 -0.67
CA GLN A 74 -14.87 -8.31 -1.75
C GLN A 74 -13.80 -7.23 -1.97
N ALA A 75 -12.66 -7.59 -2.56
CA ALA A 75 -11.56 -6.64 -2.78
C ALA A 75 -11.98 -5.38 -3.56
N HIS A 76 -12.88 -5.51 -4.55
CA HIS A 76 -13.39 -4.36 -5.30
C HIS A 76 -14.32 -3.44 -4.49
N GLU A 77 -15.01 -3.98 -3.49
CA GLU A 77 -15.84 -3.19 -2.56
C GLU A 77 -14.94 -2.42 -1.60
N ILE A 78 -13.90 -3.08 -1.06
CA ILE A 78 -12.89 -2.47 -0.19
C ILE A 78 -12.15 -1.34 -0.93
N ALA A 79 -11.77 -1.55 -2.19
CA ALA A 79 -11.15 -0.50 -3.00
C ALA A 79 -12.07 0.73 -3.20
N ARG A 80 -13.39 0.53 -3.28
CA ARG A 80 -14.37 1.63 -3.38
C ARG A 80 -14.52 2.43 -2.09
N LEU A 81 -14.14 1.87 -0.95
CA LEU A 81 -14.10 2.57 0.33
C LEU A 81 -12.86 3.48 0.49
N GLY A 82 -12.03 3.58 -0.55
CA GLY A 82 -10.86 4.45 -0.54
C GLY A 82 -9.56 3.75 -0.10
N ILE A 83 -9.48 2.43 -0.15
CA ILE A 83 -8.22 1.71 0.09
C ILE A 83 -7.48 1.48 -1.22
N GLY A 84 -6.42 2.25 -1.44
CA GLY A 84 -5.52 2.11 -2.59
C GLY A 84 -4.46 1.04 -2.35
N ILE A 85 -4.20 0.20 -3.34
CA ILE A 85 -3.33 -0.96 -3.18
C ILE A 85 -2.31 -1.02 -4.31
N LYS A 86 -1.02 -1.10 -3.95
CA LYS A 86 0.06 -1.50 -4.85
C LYS A 86 0.59 -2.86 -4.39
N THR A 87 0.40 -3.87 -5.20
CA THR A 87 0.89 -5.24 -4.96
C THR A 87 2.25 -5.45 -5.62
N GLN A 88 2.92 -6.58 -5.29
CA GLN A 88 4.14 -7.01 -5.99
C GLN A 88 3.91 -7.30 -7.47
N GLN A 89 2.70 -7.75 -7.85
CA GLN A 89 2.35 -7.95 -9.25
C GLN A 89 2.00 -6.60 -9.89
N PRO A 90 2.58 -6.28 -11.05
CA PRO A 90 2.28 -5.04 -11.76
C PRO A 90 0.79 -4.88 -12.05
N SER A 91 0.25 -3.71 -11.72
CA SER A 91 -1.17 -3.37 -11.91
C SER A 91 -1.42 -2.48 -13.14
N VAL A 92 -0.37 -2.21 -13.94
CA VAL A 92 -0.44 -1.37 -15.14
C VAL A 92 -0.62 -2.20 -16.41
N PHE A 93 -1.28 -1.61 -17.40
CA PHE A 93 -1.46 -2.20 -18.73
C PHE A 93 -0.22 -1.93 -19.58
N ASN A 94 0.59 -2.96 -19.82
CA ASN A 94 1.85 -2.87 -20.55
C ASN A 94 1.73 -2.33 -21.97
N GLY A 95 0.61 -2.61 -22.64
CA GLY A 95 0.31 -2.19 -24.01
C GLY A 95 -0.29 -0.79 -24.12
N LEU A 96 -0.47 -0.09 -23.00
CA LEU A 96 -0.97 1.28 -22.95
C LEU A 96 0.16 2.23 -22.53
N SER A 97 0.04 3.49 -22.95
CA SER A 97 0.97 4.56 -22.56
C SER A 97 0.85 4.89 -21.06
N VAL A 98 1.84 5.61 -20.53
CA VAL A 98 1.79 6.19 -19.18
C VAL A 98 0.52 6.99 -18.98
N GLN A 99 0.21 7.89 -19.93
CA GLN A 99 -0.98 8.75 -19.88
C GLN A 99 -2.28 7.93 -19.85
N GLU A 100 -2.39 6.91 -20.69
CA GLU A 100 -3.59 6.07 -20.76
C GLU A 100 -3.80 5.27 -19.46
N ASN A 101 -2.73 4.71 -18.87
CA ASN A 101 -2.80 4.03 -17.59
C ASN A 101 -3.33 4.95 -16.47
N LEU A 102 -2.77 6.16 -16.36
CA LEU A 102 -3.21 7.16 -15.38
C LEU A 102 -4.64 7.63 -15.67
N TRP A 103 -4.98 7.83 -16.95
CA TRP A 103 -6.32 8.28 -17.35
C TRP A 103 -7.40 7.25 -16.97
N ILE A 104 -7.17 5.96 -17.25
CA ILE A 104 -8.09 4.87 -16.87
C ILE A 104 -8.31 4.85 -15.37
N ALA A 105 -7.24 4.98 -14.59
CA ALA A 105 -7.32 5.00 -13.14
C ALA A 105 -8.12 6.23 -12.63
N ALA A 106 -7.83 7.42 -13.14
CA ALA A 106 -8.52 8.65 -12.78
C ALA A 106 -10.01 8.63 -13.19
N ALA A 107 -10.33 8.10 -14.37
CA ALA A 107 -11.71 8.05 -14.90
C ALA A 107 -12.66 7.17 -14.08
N ARG A 108 -12.12 6.26 -13.24
CA ARG A 108 -12.93 5.44 -12.32
C ARG A 108 -13.52 6.26 -11.17
N HIS A 109 -12.88 7.38 -10.80
CA HIS A 109 -13.21 8.16 -9.61
C HIS A 109 -13.56 9.61 -9.93
N LYS A 110 -13.14 10.11 -11.09
CA LYS A 110 -13.25 11.52 -11.50
C LYS A 110 -14.01 11.66 -12.81
N LYS A 111 -14.51 12.88 -13.13
CA LYS A 111 -15.27 13.17 -14.36
C LYS A 111 -14.76 14.45 -15.02
N GLY A 112 -14.91 14.53 -16.34
CA GLY A 112 -14.62 15.72 -17.11
C GLY A 112 -13.18 16.20 -16.95
N LYS A 113 -12.97 17.51 -16.74
CA LYS A 113 -11.64 18.13 -16.63
C LYS A 113 -10.80 17.60 -15.44
N ALA A 114 -11.45 17.10 -14.37
CA ALA A 114 -10.74 16.58 -13.20
C ALA A 114 -9.90 15.33 -13.50
N ILE A 115 -10.23 14.59 -14.57
CA ILE A 115 -9.41 13.45 -15.02
C ILE A 115 -8.05 13.96 -15.52
N GLY A 116 -8.05 14.93 -16.45
CA GLY A 116 -6.81 15.52 -16.99
C GLY A 116 -5.94 16.13 -15.90
N GLN A 117 -6.52 16.91 -15.00
CA GLN A 117 -5.80 17.50 -13.86
C GLN A 117 -5.17 16.44 -12.96
N SER A 118 -5.87 15.33 -12.70
CA SER A 118 -5.33 14.21 -11.91
C SER A 118 -4.16 13.53 -12.63
N VAL A 119 -4.26 13.33 -13.94
CA VAL A 119 -3.17 12.74 -14.75
C VAL A 119 -1.94 13.65 -14.74
N GLU A 120 -2.11 14.94 -15.02
CA GLU A 120 -1.02 15.93 -15.01
C GLU A 120 -0.32 15.99 -13.66
N ALA A 121 -1.07 16.02 -12.55
CA ALA A 121 -0.51 16.01 -11.20
C ALA A 121 0.35 14.78 -10.93
N GLN A 122 -0.06 13.58 -11.37
CA GLN A 122 0.76 12.38 -11.17
C GLN A 122 1.96 12.33 -12.11
N VAL A 123 1.82 12.77 -13.36
CA VAL A 123 2.94 12.90 -14.31
C VAL A 123 4.02 13.83 -13.75
N GLU A 124 3.64 14.96 -13.18
CA GLU A 124 4.56 15.91 -12.54
C GLU A 124 5.20 15.31 -11.27
N ARG A 125 4.40 14.82 -10.33
CA ARG A 125 4.86 14.24 -9.06
C ARG A 125 5.91 13.16 -9.27
N PHE A 126 5.68 12.23 -10.19
CA PHE A 126 6.58 11.13 -10.48
C PHE A 126 7.63 11.44 -11.57
N SER A 127 7.66 12.68 -12.09
CA SER A 127 8.57 13.13 -13.18
C SER A 127 8.50 12.21 -14.41
N LEU A 128 7.30 11.81 -14.79
CA LEU A 128 7.05 10.95 -15.94
C LEU A 128 6.79 11.74 -17.24
N GLY A 129 6.99 13.06 -17.24
CA GLY A 129 6.70 13.94 -18.38
C GLY A 129 7.39 13.53 -19.69
N GLY A 130 8.65 13.11 -19.63
CA GLY A 130 9.39 12.60 -20.79
C GLY A 130 8.89 11.26 -21.32
N PHE A 131 8.02 10.56 -20.58
CA PHE A 131 7.56 9.20 -20.89
C PHE A 131 6.04 9.10 -21.10
N VAL A 132 5.34 10.25 -21.16
CA VAL A 132 3.86 10.31 -21.20
C VAL A 132 3.27 9.43 -22.30
N ASN A 133 3.88 9.41 -23.47
CA ASN A 133 3.45 8.63 -24.63
C ASN A 133 4.15 7.27 -24.76
N SER A 134 5.09 6.93 -23.85
CA SER A 134 5.78 5.64 -23.86
C SER A 134 4.86 4.55 -23.33
N LEU A 135 4.93 3.36 -23.90
CA LEU A 135 4.20 2.20 -23.37
C LEU A 135 4.73 1.82 -21.99
N ALA A 136 3.83 1.51 -21.05
CA ALA A 136 4.21 1.13 -19.70
C ALA A 136 5.16 -0.08 -19.65
N GLY A 137 5.04 -1.01 -20.62
CA GLY A 137 5.94 -2.16 -20.75
C GLY A 137 7.36 -1.81 -21.20
N GLN A 138 7.62 -0.58 -21.69
CA GLN A 138 8.93 -0.12 -22.13
C GLN A 138 9.68 0.72 -21.10
N LEU A 139 9.01 1.06 -19.99
CA LEU A 139 9.60 1.82 -18.90
C LEU A 139 10.68 1.02 -18.18
N ALA A 140 11.71 1.72 -17.71
CA ALA A 140 12.64 1.16 -16.73
C ALA A 140 11.90 0.74 -15.46
N HIS A 141 12.49 -0.20 -14.70
CA HIS A 141 11.81 -0.79 -13.54
C HIS A 141 11.32 0.26 -12.53
N GLY A 142 12.17 1.19 -12.11
CA GLY A 142 11.81 2.26 -11.17
C GLY A 142 10.71 3.18 -11.70
N GLN A 143 10.79 3.57 -12.98
CA GLN A 143 9.75 4.39 -13.62
C GLN A 143 8.39 3.69 -13.63
N ARG A 144 8.39 2.38 -13.86
CA ARG A 144 7.18 1.57 -13.83
C ARG A 144 6.59 1.49 -12.43
N GLN A 145 7.41 1.33 -11.39
CA GLN A 145 6.97 1.37 -10.00
C GLN A 145 6.34 2.73 -9.64
N TRP A 146 6.93 3.84 -10.13
CA TRP A 146 6.35 5.18 -9.93
C TRP A 146 5.04 5.37 -10.69
N LEU A 147 4.91 4.82 -11.91
CA LEU A 147 3.63 4.81 -12.63
C LEU A 147 2.56 4.06 -11.83
N GLU A 148 2.89 2.92 -11.24
CA GLU A 148 1.96 2.15 -10.39
C GLU A 148 1.50 2.94 -9.16
N LEU A 149 2.40 3.67 -8.50
CA LEU A 149 2.04 4.59 -7.42
C LEU A 149 1.10 5.71 -7.93
N GLY A 150 1.40 6.28 -9.09
CA GLY A 150 0.54 7.28 -9.74
C GLY A 150 -0.86 6.75 -10.03
N VAL A 151 -0.98 5.51 -10.52
CA VAL A 151 -2.26 4.83 -10.75
C VAL A 151 -3.06 4.71 -9.44
N VAL A 152 -2.41 4.33 -8.33
CA VAL A 152 -3.06 4.27 -7.02
C VAL A 152 -3.56 5.65 -6.58
N LEU A 153 -2.73 6.68 -6.72
CA LEU A 153 -3.06 8.06 -6.30
C LEU A 153 -4.14 8.72 -7.17
N CYS A 154 -4.32 8.29 -8.42
CA CYS A 154 -5.43 8.75 -9.25
C CYS A 154 -6.80 8.45 -8.64
N GLY A 155 -6.88 7.43 -7.76
CA GLY A 155 -8.08 7.05 -7.01
C GLY A 155 -8.40 7.96 -5.82
N ASP A 156 -7.47 8.85 -5.43
CA ASP A 156 -7.57 9.68 -4.22
C ASP A 156 -7.87 8.82 -2.97
N PRO A 157 -7.00 7.86 -2.63
CA PRO A 157 -7.28 6.87 -1.59
C PRO A 157 -7.19 7.50 -0.20
N GLU A 158 -8.04 7.03 0.73
CA GLU A 158 -7.99 7.41 2.15
C GLU A 158 -6.92 6.62 2.94
N LEU A 159 -6.51 5.47 2.42
CA LEU A 159 -5.43 4.63 2.94
C LEU A 159 -4.68 3.99 1.78
N ILE A 160 -3.36 3.95 1.84
CA ILE A 160 -2.52 3.30 0.84
C ILE A 160 -1.80 2.09 1.44
N LEU A 161 -1.89 0.97 0.75
CA LEU A 161 -1.16 -0.25 1.09
C LEU A 161 -0.13 -0.53 0.00
N LEU A 162 1.15 -0.61 0.39
CA LEU A 162 2.29 -0.84 -0.51
C LEU A 162 2.98 -2.16 -0.15
N ASP A 163 3.08 -3.07 -1.11
CA ASP A 163 3.80 -4.33 -0.96
C ASP A 163 5.11 -4.27 -1.75
N GLU A 164 6.23 -4.18 -1.02
CA GLU A 164 7.60 -4.05 -1.52
C GLU A 164 7.76 -2.94 -2.58
N PRO A 165 7.46 -1.66 -2.24
CA PRO A 165 7.46 -0.56 -3.21
C PRO A 165 8.84 -0.22 -3.77
N ALA A 166 9.93 -0.62 -3.10
CA ALA A 166 11.31 -0.34 -3.49
C ALA A 166 12.05 -1.58 -4.05
N ALA A 167 11.35 -2.71 -4.22
CA ALA A 167 11.98 -3.95 -4.71
C ALA A 167 12.59 -3.77 -6.10
N GLY A 168 13.84 -4.23 -6.29
CA GLY A 168 14.54 -4.18 -7.58
C GLY A 168 15.01 -2.80 -8.04
N MET A 169 14.89 -1.77 -7.19
CA MET A 169 15.35 -0.41 -7.47
C MET A 169 16.84 -0.23 -7.17
N THR A 170 17.48 0.66 -7.90
CA THR A 170 18.82 1.19 -7.57
C THR A 170 18.75 2.00 -6.27
N GLU A 171 19.92 2.31 -5.67
CA GLU A 171 19.97 3.13 -4.45
C GLU A 171 19.37 4.53 -4.67
N GLU A 172 19.67 5.17 -5.79
CA GLU A 172 19.13 6.47 -6.15
C GLU A 172 17.59 6.44 -6.30
N GLU A 173 17.07 5.41 -6.98
CA GLU A 173 15.62 5.21 -7.12
C GLU A 173 14.94 4.95 -5.76
N ARG A 174 15.59 4.19 -4.84
CA ARG A 174 15.09 3.96 -3.48
C ARG A 174 15.00 5.26 -2.68
N VAL A 175 16.06 6.07 -2.68
CA VAL A 175 16.07 7.37 -1.99
C VAL A 175 14.94 8.26 -2.51
N ARG A 176 14.77 8.32 -3.83
CA ARG A 176 13.70 9.09 -4.45
C ARG A 176 12.31 8.53 -4.07
N THR A 177 12.13 7.21 -4.11
CA THR A 177 10.87 6.57 -3.73
C THR A 177 10.52 6.83 -2.26
N ALA A 178 11.52 6.80 -1.37
CA ALA A 178 11.32 7.17 0.03
C ALA A 178 10.82 8.62 0.18
N ALA A 179 11.44 9.57 -0.52
CA ALA A 179 11.00 10.97 -0.51
C ALA A 179 9.56 11.13 -1.03
N LEU A 180 9.20 10.43 -2.11
CA LEU A 180 7.83 10.43 -2.65
C LEU A 180 6.82 9.83 -1.65
N ILE A 181 7.16 8.74 -0.96
CA ILE A 181 6.29 8.13 0.05
C ILE A 181 6.06 9.10 1.22
N LEU A 182 7.09 9.81 1.68
CA LEU A 182 6.96 10.81 2.73
C LEU A 182 6.10 12.01 2.29
N GLU A 183 6.22 12.45 1.04
CA GLU A 183 5.35 13.48 0.46
C GLU A 183 3.89 13.01 0.41
N ILE A 184 3.65 11.81 -0.09
CA ILE A 184 2.31 11.19 -0.18
C ILE A 184 1.68 11.06 1.22
N ASN A 185 2.48 10.72 2.23
CA ASN A 185 2.00 10.57 3.60
C ASN A 185 1.47 11.87 4.22
N GLN A 186 1.84 13.02 3.72
CA GLN A 186 1.27 14.29 4.20
C GLN A 186 -0.26 14.36 4.01
N GLN A 187 -0.80 13.56 3.10
CA GLN A 187 -2.23 13.51 2.78
C GLN A 187 -2.86 12.14 3.00
N HIS A 188 -2.07 11.08 2.96
CA HIS A 188 -2.55 9.70 2.98
C HIS A 188 -1.80 8.85 4.00
N PRO A 189 -2.48 8.20 4.96
CA PRO A 189 -1.88 7.16 5.79
C PRO A 189 -1.39 5.99 4.93
N ILE A 190 -0.27 5.37 5.31
CA ILE A 190 0.37 4.35 4.47
C ILE A 190 0.76 3.13 5.32
N ILE A 191 0.43 1.94 4.83
CA ILE A 191 1.02 0.68 5.32
C ILE A 191 1.99 0.18 4.26
N VAL A 192 3.24 -0.10 4.67
CA VAL A 192 4.29 -0.62 3.80
C VAL A 192 4.73 -1.98 4.30
N VAL A 193 4.72 -2.99 3.44
CA VAL A 193 5.40 -4.27 3.67
C VAL A 193 6.76 -4.17 2.99
N GLU A 194 7.83 -4.33 3.74
CA GLU A 194 9.19 -4.22 3.22
C GLU A 194 10.17 -5.08 4.04
N HIS A 195 11.32 -5.36 3.45
CA HIS A 195 12.39 -6.13 4.08
C HIS A 195 13.75 -5.39 4.04
N ASP A 196 13.88 -4.32 3.26
CA ASP A 196 15.07 -3.45 3.25
C ASP A 196 15.05 -2.51 4.44
N MET A 197 15.91 -2.77 5.43
CA MET A 197 15.97 -1.99 6.67
C MET A 197 16.44 -0.56 6.46
N SER A 198 17.25 -0.28 5.42
CA SER A 198 17.69 1.08 5.11
C SER A 198 16.53 1.93 4.60
N PHE A 199 15.75 1.36 3.69
CA PHE A 199 14.52 1.98 3.17
C PHE A 199 13.47 2.18 4.27
N ILE A 200 13.23 1.16 5.11
CA ILE A 200 12.28 1.23 6.22
C ILE A 200 12.65 2.38 7.19
N ARG A 201 13.93 2.49 7.58
CA ARG A 201 14.39 3.57 8.47
C ARG A 201 14.21 4.97 7.88
N SER A 202 14.20 5.10 6.55
CA SER A 202 14.02 6.39 5.89
C SER A 202 12.57 6.88 5.85
N ILE A 203 11.57 5.96 5.98
CA ILE A 203 10.16 6.32 5.86
C ILE A 203 9.31 6.01 7.09
N ALA A 204 9.65 5.00 7.90
CA ALA A 204 8.79 4.51 8.96
C ALA A 204 8.63 5.51 10.10
N GLN A 205 7.39 5.77 10.52
CA GLN A 205 7.08 6.41 11.80
C GLN A 205 6.91 5.34 12.89
N ARG A 206 6.28 4.21 12.55
CA ARG A 206 6.16 3.03 13.40
C ARG A 206 6.46 1.77 12.62
N ILE A 207 7.00 0.78 13.33
CA ILE A 207 7.34 -0.53 12.77
C ILE A 207 6.58 -1.58 13.55
N THR A 208 5.95 -2.51 12.83
CA THR A 208 5.31 -3.71 13.37
C THR A 208 6.11 -4.93 12.92
N VAL A 209 6.60 -5.72 13.86
CA VAL A 209 7.41 -6.92 13.59
C VAL A 209 6.50 -8.15 13.60
N PHE A 210 6.38 -8.81 12.46
CA PHE A 210 5.68 -10.08 12.31
C PHE A 210 6.63 -11.26 12.52
N ASN A 211 6.19 -12.26 13.26
CA ASN A 211 6.85 -13.55 13.37
C ASN A 211 5.82 -14.66 13.53
N GLN A 212 5.92 -15.72 12.73
CA GLN A 212 5.08 -16.92 12.81
C GLN A 212 3.58 -16.63 12.91
N GLY A 213 3.08 -15.63 12.13
CA GLY A 213 1.66 -15.27 12.08
C GLY A 213 1.16 -14.40 13.23
N MET A 214 2.04 -13.85 14.05
CA MET A 214 1.73 -12.96 15.17
C MET A 214 2.52 -11.65 15.05
N ILE A 215 2.03 -10.60 15.69
CA ILE A 215 2.81 -9.39 15.97
C ILE A 215 3.67 -9.67 17.19
N LEU A 216 5.00 -9.62 16.99
CA LEU A 216 5.98 -9.85 18.05
C LEU A 216 6.18 -8.58 18.89
N THR A 217 6.29 -7.44 18.23
CA THR A 217 6.49 -6.13 18.85
C THR A 217 6.10 -5.00 17.91
N GLU A 218 5.83 -3.84 18.47
CA GLU A 218 5.62 -2.60 17.74
C GLU A 218 6.42 -1.47 18.41
N GLY A 219 7.02 -0.59 17.61
CA GLY A 219 7.81 0.53 18.11
C GLY A 219 7.89 1.69 17.14
N GLY A 220 8.21 2.89 17.65
CA GLY A 220 8.55 4.05 16.83
C GLY A 220 9.93 3.88 16.19
N SER A 221 10.16 4.52 15.05
CA SER A 221 11.43 4.44 14.30
C SER A 221 12.66 5.00 15.06
N GLY A 222 12.46 5.74 16.16
CA GLY A 222 13.52 6.33 17.00
C GLY A 222 13.82 5.57 18.30
N GLY A 223 13.15 4.45 18.59
CA GLY A 223 13.38 3.62 19.77
C GLY A 223 14.13 2.33 19.41
N SER A 224 15.00 1.87 20.31
CA SER A 224 15.61 0.53 20.18
C SER A 224 14.50 -0.52 20.07
N ILE A 225 14.45 -1.26 18.96
CA ILE A 225 13.61 -2.44 18.76
C ILE A 225 14.36 -3.64 19.31
#